data_6ac2b719112548b6ce7537179736b0c2
#
_entry.id   6ac2b719112548b6ce7537179736b0c2
#
_cell.length_a   1.000
_cell.length_b   1.000
_cell.length_c   1.000
_cell.angle_alpha   90.00
_cell.angle_beta   90.00
_cell.angle_gamma   90.00
#
_symmetry.space_group_name_H-M   'P 1'
#
loop_
_entity.id
_entity.type
_entity.pdbx_description
1 polymer ?
#
loop_
_entity_poly.entity_id
_entity_poly.type
_entity_poly.pdbx_seq_one_letter_code
_entity_poly.pdbx_strand_id
1 'polypeptide(L)'
;MLRPKRHSAQTVTVTAPIGGWNAVSSLASMSPNEAVIIDNWFCLPTEIMLRRGYTPWATGITGNVQSFITYNPSSGSNQFFAVANNAGACKIYDVTTAGAVGAAVVSGLTNAQFRTAQFANSGGHFTLAINENDPLQLYDGTTWYSVTGTSTPYAITGVDTADLNDVILHKRRVWFAEKDTLCGWYLGTDAISGAATKFDFGPLFSQGGSIAKLTTWTLDAGWGMDDYFVVMTTKGEVAVYKGVNPADPADWTLQGVYYIGSPVGFFPTCKYGGDALLLNKDGLIPLSQCLMSSRVSTRISITNKIQSRITQATTDYAAYYGWQVILFPPQNMLMVNVPTSSTTSDQYVMNTISGAWSRFTNLNATTWTFLNENMYFGLGGNVYLFWDGHNDNGVPIVSDLLPAFSSFGSSVQTKRITMTRLSMGADNPFSYNNRISLDFDQVSQPNYPGAYAGSDAGDWDTALWDVDTWGGDITPFTRWQLGQGMGHYATMRLKTSSSQADVRFYSIDYLWEAGGVL
;
A
#
# COMPACT_ATOMS: atom_id res chain seq x y z
N MET A 1 -16.02 -54.16 -36.34
CA MET A 1 -16.32 -53.41 -35.14
C MET A 1 -15.10 -52.56 -34.74
N LEU A 2 -15.15 -51.26 -34.96
CA LEU A 2 -14.12 -50.34 -34.47
C LEU A 2 -14.27 -50.27 -32.94
N ARG A 3 -13.25 -50.74 -32.19
CA ARG A 3 -13.20 -50.52 -30.72
C ARG A 3 -13.12 -49.03 -30.50
N PRO A 4 -14.02 -48.44 -29.69
CA PRO A 4 -13.90 -47.05 -29.34
C PRO A 4 -12.55 -46.83 -28.65
N LYS A 5 -11.74 -45.87 -29.16
CA LYS A 5 -10.54 -45.45 -28.47
C LYS A 5 -10.96 -44.98 -27.06
N ARG A 6 -10.55 -45.71 -26.03
CA ARG A 6 -10.69 -45.23 -24.66
C ARG A 6 -9.86 -43.95 -24.57
N HIS A 7 -10.50 -42.81 -24.41
CA HIS A 7 -9.82 -41.59 -24.05
C HIS A 7 -9.22 -41.83 -22.66
N SER A 8 -7.90 -41.83 -22.55
CA SER A 8 -7.24 -41.92 -21.25
C SER A 8 -7.44 -40.60 -20.51
N ALA A 9 -7.87 -40.68 -19.27
CA ALA A 9 -7.88 -39.52 -18.38
C ALA A 9 -6.47 -38.95 -18.24
N GLN A 10 -6.34 -37.65 -18.32
CA GLN A 10 -5.08 -36.92 -18.18
C GLN A 10 -5.13 -36.05 -16.91
N THR A 11 -3.98 -35.86 -16.30
CA THR A 11 -3.84 -34.97 -15.13
C THR A 11 -2.94 -33.80 -15.48
N VAL A 12 -3.28 -32.63 -14.94
CA VAL A 12 -2.43 -31.46 -15.02
C VAL A 12 -2.50 -30.71 -13.67
N THR A 13 -1.35 -30.27 -13.18
CA THR A 13 -1.23 -29.44 -11.99
C THR A 13 -1.01 -27.99 -12.39
N VAL A 14 -1.83 -27.10 -11.88
CA VAL A 14 -1.66 -25.64 -11.97
C VAL A 14 -1.22 -25.14 -10.59
N THR A 15 -0.03 -24.57 -10.53
CA THR A 15 0.53 -24.01 -9.28
C THR A 15 -0.17 -22.73 -8.85
N ALA A 16 0.02 -22.34 -7.60
CA ALA A 16 -0.46 -21.06 -7.10
C ALA A 16 -0.04 -19.89 -8.00
N PRO A 17 -0.88 -18.87 -8.16
CA PRO A 17 -0.58 -17.71 -9.02
C PRO A 17 0.38 -16.73 -8.31
N ILE A 18 1.61 -17.18 -8.10
CA ILE A 18 2.68 -16.40 -7.46
C ILE A 18 3.14 -15.20 -8.29
N GLY A 19 2.80 -15.14 -9.58
CA GLY A 19 3.00 -13.99 -10.45
C GLY A 19 2.02 -12.85 -10.19
N GLY A 20 0.98 -13.11 -9.39
CA GLY A 20 0.03 -12.13 -8.88
C GLY A 20 -1.05 -11.69 -9.86
N TRP A 21 -1.67 -10.58 -9.55
CA TRP A 21 -2.74 -9.97 -10.32
C TRP A 21 -2.25 -9.42 -11.65
N ASN A 22 -2.90 -9.84 -12.72
CA ASN A 22 -2.69 -9.30 -14.05
C ASN A 22 -4.03 -8.79 -14.61
N ALA A 23 -4.11 -7.49 -14.83
CA ALA A 23 -5.29 -6.81 -15.35
C ALA A 23 -5.08 -6.26 -16.77
N VAL A 24 -3.95 -6.59 -17.41
CA VAL A 24 -3.57 -6.06 -18.74
C VAL A 24 -3.62 -7.14 -19.81
N SER A 25 -3.12 -8.34 -19.51
CA SER A 25 -3.11 -9.44 -20.48
C SER A 25 -4.51 -9.95 -20.79
N SER A 26 -4.73 -10.39 -22.02
CA SER A 26 -5.98 -11.06 -22.38
C SER A 26 -6.11 -12.39 -21.63
N LEU A 27 -7.34 -12.81 -21.32
CA LEU A 27 -7.61 -14.04 -20.58
C LEU A 27 -7.02 -15.30 -21.26
N ALA A 28 -6.88 -15.27 -22.60
CA ALA A 28 -6.34 -16.38 -23.36
C ALA A 28 -4.81 -16.43 -23.38
N SER A 29 -4.13 -15.31 -23.11
CA SER A 29 -2.66 -15.20 -23.17
C SER A 29 -2.02 -14.91 -21.82
N MET A 30 -2.79 -14.90 -20.74
CA MET A 30 -2.29 -14.70 -19.37
C MET A 30 -1.36 -15.83 -18.97
N SER A 31 -0.27 -15.49 -18.27
CA SER A 31 0.67 -16.50 -17.79
C SER A 31 0.01 -17.43 -16.76
N PRO A 32 0.29 -18.74 -16.77
CA PRO A 32 -0.34 -19.70 -15.85
C PRO A 32 -0.11 -19.42 -14.37
N ASN A 33 0.95 -18.69 -14.02
CA ASN A 33 1.28 -18.30 -12.65
C ASN A 33 0.70 -16.94 -12.24
N GLU A 34 -0.22 -16.39 -13.03
CA GLU A 34 -0.91 -15.13 -12.73
C GLU A 34 -2.39 -15.38 -12.42
N ALA A 35 -3.08 -14.34 -11.95
CA ALA A 35 -4.49 -14.40 -11.63
C ALA A 35 -5.26 -13.22 -12.22
N VAL A 36 -6.50 -13.49 -12.62
CA VAL A 36 -7.49 -12.49 -13.03
C VAL A 36 -8.05 -11.75 -11.82
N ILE A 37 -8.29 -12.49 -10.72
CA ILE A 37 -8.75 -11.99 -9.42
C ILE A 37 -7.85 -12.63 -8.34
N ILE A 38 -7.36 -11.80 -7.44
CA ILE A 38 -6.56 -12.23 -6.29
C ILE A 38 -6.82 -11.26 -5.12
N ASP A 39 -8.02 -11.38 -4.54
CA ASP A 39 -8.50 -10.50 -3.49
C ASP A 39 -8.27 -11.11 -2.12
N ASN A 40 -7.64 -10.32 -1.23
CA ASN A 40 -7.26 -10.72 0.13
C ASN A 40 -6.26 -11.89 0.21
N TRP A 41 -5.56 -12.17 -0.88
CA TRP A 41 -4.41 -13.06 -0.92
C TRP A 41 -3.12 -12.24 -1.05
N PHE A 42 -2.07 -12.66 -0.37
CA PHE A 42 -0.73 -12.10 -0.49
C PHE A 42 0.20 -13.11 -1.18
N CYS A 43 0.86 -12.67 -2.25
CA CYS A 43 1.73 -13.53 -3.05
C CYS A 43 3.10 -13.66 -2.37
N LEU A 44 3.44 -14.87 -1.96
CA LEU A 44 4.78 -15.24 -1.53
C LEU A 44 5.58 -15.85 -2.72
N PRO A 45 6.89 -16.03 -2.61
CA PRO A 45 7.68 -16.56 -3.71
C PRO A 45 7.28 -17.97 -4.20
N THR A 46 6.71 -18.79 -3.32
CA THR A 46 6.38 -20.21 -3.61
C THR A 46 4.90 -20.55 -3.50
N GLU A 47 4.12 -19.69 -2.87
CA GLU A 47 2.72 -19.92 -2.54
C GLU A 47 1.97 -18.60 -2.42
N ILE A 48 0.67 -18.64 -2.24
CA ILE A 48 -0.10 -17.46 -1.83
C ILE A 48 -0.74 -17.74 -0.47
N MET A 49 -0.77 -16.72 0.39
CA MET A 49 -1.39 -16.79 1.71
C MET A 49 -2.59 -15.87 1.82
N LEU A 50 -3.58 -16.25 2.61
CA LEU A 50 -4.63 -15.33 3.04
C LEU A 50 -3.97 -14.20 3.84
N ARG A 51 -4.31 -12.93 3.55
CA ARG A 51 -3.76 -11.83 4.32
C ARG A 51 -4.09 -11.95 5.80
N ARG A 52 -3.27 -11.39 6.65
CA ARG A 52 -3.63 -11.22 8.06
C ARG A 52 -4.65 -10.09 8.24
N GLY A 53 -5.30 -10.10 9.37
CA GLY A 53 -6.30 -9.13 9.76
C GLY A 53 -5.71 -7.90 10.46
N TYR A 54 -6.52 -7.32 11.32
CA TYR A 54 -6.15 -6.18 12.14
C TYR A 54 -6.90 -6.19 13.47
N THR A 55 -6.27 -5.59 14.49
CA THR A 55 -6.82 -5.45 15.83
C THR A 55 -6.91 -3.98 16.25
N PRO A 56 -7.82 -3.60 17.16
CA PRO A 56 -7.89 -2.25 17.68
C PRO A 56 -6.61 -1.89 18.43
N TRP A 57 -6.00 -0.75 18.07
CA TRP A 57 -4.88 -0.18 18.81
C TRP A 57 -5.35 0.94 19.74
N ALA A 58 -5.98 1.99 19.19
CA ALA A 58 -6.52 3.09 19.98
C ALA A 58 -7.98 3.36 19.59
N THR A 59 -8.83 3.60 20.59
CA THR A 59 -10.29 3.74 20.43
C THR A 59 -10.81 4.99 21.13
N GLY A 60 -12.00 5.44 20.71
CA GLY A 60 -12.68 6.58 21.36
C GLY A 60 -12.24 7.96 20.86
N ILE A 61 -11.54 8.05 19.74
CA ILE A 61 -11.22 9.33 19.08
C ILE A 61 -12.52 9.94 18.54
N THR A 62 -12.74 11.21 18.85
CA THR A 62 -13.91 11.91 18.32
C THR A 62 -13.65 12.41 16.90
N GLY A 63 -14.37 11.89 15.92
CA GLY A 63 -14.22 12.23 14.50
C GLY A 63 -13.52 11.14 13.69
N ASN A 64 -13.21 11.43 12.43
CA ASN A 64 -12.52 10.52 11.53
C ASN A 64 -11.02 10.79 11.52
N VAL A 65 -10.19 9.79 11.79
CA VAL A 65 -8.73 9.88 11.69
C VAL A 65 -8.34 10.09 10.24
N GLN A 66 -7.63 11.18 9.93
CA GLN A 66 -7.21 11.53 8.57
C GLN A 66 -5.70 11.58 8.39
N SER A 67 -4.92 11.78 9.44
CA SER A 67 -3.47 11.72 9.37
C SER A 67 -2.85 11.25 10.67
N PHE A 68 -1.59 10.88 10.58
CA PHE A 68 -0.77 10.49 11.72
C PHE A 68 0.46 11.37 11.83
N ILE A 69 0.89 11.60 13.07
CA ILE A 69 2.14 12.29 13.37
C ILE A 69 2.97 11.38 14.26
N THR A 70 4.22 11.18 13.90
CA THR A 70 5.17 10.39 14.69
C THR A 70 6.28 11.28 15.21
N TYR A 71 6.78 10.96 16.39
CA TYR A 71 7.96 11.58 16.97
C TYR A 71 8.93 10.49 17.40
N ASN A 72 10.12 10.48 16.80
CA ASN A 72 11.13 9.48 17.02
C ASN A 72 12.41 10.13 17.56
N PRO A 73 12.57 10.25 18.88
CA PRO A 73 13.78 10.82 19.48
C PRO A 73 14.96 9.86 19.36
N SER A 74 16.21 10.39 19.47
CA SER A 74 17.41 9.55 19.50
C SER A 74 17.52 8.73 20.79
N SER A 75 16.81 9.13 21.83
CA SER A 75 16.74 8.46 23.14
C SER A 75 15.34 8.63 23.72
N GLY A 76 14.84 7.58 24.37
CA GLY A 76 13.47 7.55 24.89
C GLY A 76 12.52 6.77 24.00
N SER A 77 11.23 6.86 24.31
CA SER A 77 10.18 6.15 23.58
C SER A 77 9.65 6.99 22.43
N ASN A 78 9.41 6.36 21.30
CA ASN A 78 8.68 6.97 20.19
C ASN A 78 7.28 7.35 20.64
N GLN A 79 6.77 8.45 20.12
CA GLN A 79 5.41 8.90 20.38
C GLN A 79 4.60 8.91 19.09
N PHE A 80 3.33 8.65 19.22
CA PHE A 80 2.42 8.44 18.12
C PHE A 80 1.13 9.23 18.34
N PHE A 81 0.75 10.02 17.35
CA PHE A 81 -0.43 10.88 17.42
C PHE A 81 -1.34 10.64 16.23
N ALA A 82 -2.64 10.64 16.49
CA ALA A 82 -3.68 10.59 15.46
C ALA A 82 -4.37 11.94 15.36
N VAL A 83 -4.58 12.42 14.15
CA VAL A 83 -5.32 13.65 13.89
C VAL A 83 -6.67 13.31 13.30
N ALA A 84 -7.73 13.78 13.97
CA ALA A 84 -9.09 13.46 13.59
C ALA A 84 -9.90 14.73 13.27
N ASN A 85 -10.77 14.58 12.26
CA ASN A 85 -11.73 15.59 11.84
C ASN A 85 -13.13 15.22 12.32
N ASN A 86 -13.72 16.09 13.12
CA ASN A 86 -15.12 16.00 13.53
C ASN A 86 -15.88 17.20 12.99
N ALA A 87 -16.45 17.06 11.78
CA ALA A 87 -17.24 18.10 11.12
C ALA A 87 -16.54 19.48 11.06
N GLY A 88 -15.24 19.49 10.77
CA GLY A 88 -14.42 20.70 10.67
C GLY A 88 -13.75 21.13 11.98
N ALA A 89 -14.06 20.52 13.12
CA ALA A 89 -13.33 20.69 14.37
C ALA A 89 -12.26 19.61 14.49
N CYS A 90 -11.03 19.95 14.15
CA CYS A 90 -9.93 19.00 14.12
C CYS A 90 -9.11 19.01 15.40
N LYS A 91 -8.61 17.84 15.80
CA LYS A 91 -7.89 17.63 17.05
C LYS A 91 -6.78 16.59 16.87
N ILE A 92 -5.71 16.76 17.67
CA ILE A 92 -4.63 15.78 17.78
C ILE A 92 -4.83 14.99 19.09
N TYR A 93 -4.75 13.67 19.00
CA TYR A 93 -4.84 12.75 20.14
C TYR A 93 -3.54 11.97 20.26
N ASP A 94 -3.09 11.77 21.50
CA ASP A 94 -2.00 10.85 21.79
C ASP A 94 -2.53 9.39 21.71
N VAL A 95 -1.92 8.60 20.84
CA VAL A 95 -2.22 7.19 20.61
C VAL A 95 -0.98 6.32 20.78
N THR A 96 0.00 6.80 21.52
CA THR A 96 1.27 6.08 21.78
C THR A 96 1.03 4.74 22.47
N THR A 97 0.06 4.69 23.37
CA THR A 97 -0.31 3.45 24.08
C THR A 97 -1.63 2.90 23.59
N ALA A 98 -1.72 1.56 23.55
CA ALA A 98 -2.96 0.89 23.17
C ALA A 98 -4.09 1.16 24.18
N GLY A 99 -5.33 1.25 23.69
CA GLY A 99 -6.53 1.39 24.52
C GLY A 99 -7.38 2.62 24.20
N ALA A 100 -8.20 3.04 25.16
CA ALA A 100 -9.01 4.24 24.99
C ALA A 100 -8.16 5.52 25.08
N VAL A 101 -8.34 6.44 24.13
CA VAL A 101 -7.59 7.70 24.11
C VAL A 101 -8.04 8.64 25.22
N GLY A 102 -7.10 9.45 25.71
CA GLY A 102 -7.37 10.56 26.62
C GLY A 102 -7.96 11.79 25.93
N ALA A 103 -7.91 12.91 26.62
CA ALA A 103 -8.26 14.20 26.02
C ALA A 103 -7.31 14.55 24.87
N ALA A 104 -7.80 15.33 23.90
CA ALA A 104 -6.97 15.81 22.80
C ALA A 104 -5.82 16.68 23.34
N VAL A 105 -4.62 16.46 22.82
CA VAL A 105 -3.40 17.22 23.18
C VAL A 105 -3.33 18.56 22.44
N VAL A 106 -3.96 18.65 21.26
CA VAL A 106 -4.16 19.91 20.52
C VAL A 106 -5.61 19.97 20.04
N SER A 107 -6.21 21.15 20.11
CA SER A 107 -7.58 21.41 19.66
C SER A 107 -7.66 22.77 18.97
N GLY A 108 -8.79 23.00 18.28
CA GLY A 108 -9.02 24.26 17.57
C GLY A 108 -8.40 24.32 16.18
N LEU A 109 -7.99 23.17 15.64
CA LEU A 109 -7.52 23.05 14.28
C LEU A 109 -8.72 22.96 13.30
N THR A 110 -8.51 23.37 12.05
CA THR A 110 -9.54 23.41 11.00
C THR A 110 -9.36 22.33 9.95
N ASN A 111 -8.13 21.75 9.82
CA ASN A 111 -7.84 20.69 8.89
C ASN A 111 -7.06 19.56 9.60
N ALA A 112 -7.44 18.30 9.34
CA ALA A 112 -6.80 17.12 9.93
C ALA A 112 -5.83 16.41 8.97
N GLN A 113 -5.55 16.99 7.81
CA GLN A 113 -4.63 16.43 6.81
C GLN A 113 -3.24 17.03 7.01
N PHE A 114 -2.41 16.35 7.77
CA PHE A 114 -1.08 16.82 8.12
C PHE A 114 0.02 16.15 7.31
N ARG A 115 1.01 16.94 6.90
CA ARG A 115 2.32 16.48 6.44
C ARG A 115 3.35 16.81 7.50
N THR A 116 4.31 15.94 7.70
CA THR A 116 5.25 16.03 8.80
C THR A 116 6.69 15.85 8.37
N ALA A 117 7.60 16.51 9.07
CA ALA A 117 9.04 16.26 9.00
C ALA A 117 9.62 16.23 10.42
N GLN A 118 10.56 15.32 10.65
CA GLN A 118 11.29 15.26 11.91
C GLN A 118 12.66 15.88 11.74
N PHE A 119 13.09 16.64 12.71
CA PHE A 119 14.36 17.32 12.72
C PHE A 119 15.05 17.22 14.07
N ALA A 120 16.37 17.04 14.04
CA ALA A 120 17.19 17.05 15.25
C ALA A 120 18.35 18.03 15.11
N ASN A 121 18.56 18.84 16.13
CA ASN A 121 19.69 19.76 16.26
C ASN A 121 20.24 19.73 17.68
N SER A 122 21.15 20.66 18.01
CA SER A 122 21.71 20.79 19.36
C SER A 122 20.67 21.16 20.44
N GLY A 123 19.51 21.68 20.05
CA GLY A 123 18.41 22.03 20.96
C GLY A 123 17.46 20.86 21.26
N GLY A 124 17.55 19.75 20.52
CA GLY A 124 16.71 18.59 20.74
C GLY A 124 16.17 17.96 19.45
N HIS A 125 15.15 17.14 19.62
CA HIS A 125 14.36 16.52 18.53
C HIS A 125 13.02 17.23 18.41
N PHE A 126 12.59 17.41 17.18
CA PHE A 126 11.37 18.15 16.87
C PHE A 126 10.60 17.45 15.75
N THR A 127 9.29 17.48 15.84
CA THR A 127 8.39 17.16 14.73
C THR A 127 7.67 18.43 14.30
N LEU A 128 7.81 18.77 13.03
CA LEU A 128 7.06 19.86 12.38
C LEU A 128 5.89 19.25 11.62
N ALA A 129 4.70 19.77 11.85
CA ALA A 129 3.46 19.31 11.24
C ALA A 129 2.67 20.49 10.65
N ILE A 130 2.28 20.38 9.39
CA ILE A 130 1.58 21.44 8.64
C ILE A 130 0.35 20.86 7.93
N ASN A 131 -0.70 21.67 7.74
CA ASN A 131 -1.98 21.22 7.19
C ASN A 131 -2.65 22.22 6.23
N GLU A 132 -1.93 23.20 5.73
CA GLU A 132 -2.40 24.18 4.72
C GLU A 132 -3.45 25.23 5.21
N ASN A 133 -3.88 25.16 6.45
CA ASN A 133 -4.95 26.04 6.96
C ASN A 133 -4.69 26.59 8.36
N ASP A 134 -3.96 25.87 9.17
CA ASP A 134 -3.64 26.25 10.54
C ASP A 134 -2.15 26.55 10.67
N PRO A 135 -1.73 27.40 11.62
CA PRO A 135 -0.31 27.63 11.88
C PRO A 135 0.44 26.31 12.11
N LEU A 136 1.69 26.26 11.67
CA LEU A 136 2.56 25.11 11.84
C LEU A 136 2.53 24.62 13.30
N GLN A 137 2.30 23.34 13.51
CA GLN A 137 2.38 22.70 14.81
C GLN A 137 3.78 22.09 14.99
N LEU A 138 4.46 22.47 16.07
CA LEU A 138 5.79 21.97 16.41
C LEU A 138 5.71 21.22 17.74
N TYR A 139 6.25 19.99 17.74
CA TYR A 139 6.35 19.17 18.93
C TYR A 139 7.81 18.96 19.32
N ASP A 140 8.16 19.23 20.58
CA ASP A 140 9.54 19.14 21.10
C ASP A 140 9.83 17.86 21.91
N GLY A 141 8.88 16.93 21.94
CA GLY A 141 8.93 15.71 22.75
C GLY A 141 8.13 15.80 24.05
N THR A 142 7.67 17.00 24.43
CA THR A 142 6.89 17.24 25.63
C THR A 142 5.68 18.13 25.38
N THR A 143 5.85 19.17 24.58
CA THR A 143 4.85 20.22 24.40
C THR A 143 4.60 20.50 22.91
N TRP A 144 3.35 20.75 22.58
CA TRP A 144 2.93 21.24 21.27
C TRP A 144 2.92 22.75 21.23
N TYR A 145 3.51 23.34 20.20
CA TYR A 145 3.55 24.77 19.94
C TYR A 145 2.90 25.08 18.61
N SER A 146 2.01 26.08 18.61
CA SER A 146 1.49 26.68 17.39
C SER A 146 2.43 27.79 16.96
N VAL A 147 3.14 27.60 15.86
CA VAL A 147 4.23 28.47 15.39
C VAL A 147 3.70 29.48 14.38
N THR A 148 3.85 30.75 14.70
CA THR A 148 3.50 31.90 13.85
C THR A 148 4.70 32.83 13.66
N GLY A 149 4.54 33.97 12.98
CA GLY A 149 5.59 35.00 12.87
C GLY A 149 5.96 35.67 14.17
N THR A 150 5.16 35.51 15.23
CA THR A 150 5.33 36.23 16.53
C THR A 150 5.26 35.32 17.76
N SER A 151 5.07 34.01 17.58
CA SER A 151 4.98 33.04 18.69
C SER A 151 6.29 32.87 19.44
N THR A 152 6.21 32.50 20.72
CA THR A 152 7.35 32.21 21.61
C THR A 152 7.19 30.81 22.18
N PRO A 153 8.26 29.99 22.30
CA PRO A 153 9.68 30.29 22.03
C PRO A 153 10.08 30.16 20.54
N TYR A 154 9.21 29.65 19.70
CA TYR A 154 9.50 29.42 18.28
C TYR A 154 8.65 30.35 17.41
N ALA A 155 9.30 31.07 16.48
CA ALA A 155 8.63 31.90 15.49
C ALA A 155 9.25 31.67 14.11
N ILE A 156 8.45 31.63 13.05
CA ILE A 156 8.91 31.63 11.67
C ILE A 156 8.38 32.86 10.99
N THR A 157 9.30 33.74 10.55
CA THR A 157 8.97 34.99 9.86
C THR A 157 9.28 34.92 8.39
N GLY A 158 8.68 35.81 7.60
CA GLY A 158 8.85 35.85 6.13
C GLY A 158 7.71 35.19 5.36
N VAL A 159 7.07 34.18 5.93
CA VAL A 159 5.91 33.48 5.37
C VAL A 159 4.83 33.31 6.46
N ASP A 160 3.57 33.27 6.06
CA ASP A 160 2.50 32.82 6.95
C ASP A 160 2.56 31.28 7.05
N THR A 161 2.73 30.79 8.26
CA THR A 161 2.87 29.35 8.50
C THR A 161 1.58 28.58 8.30
N ALA A 162 0.42 29.25 8.25
CA ALA A 162 -0.87 28.66 7.90
C ALA A 162 -1.02 28.37 6.40
N ASP A 163 -0.20 29.03 5.55
CA ASP A 163 -0.21 28.80 4.11
C ASP A 163 0.82 27.76 3.64
N LEU A 164 1.44 27.02 4.57
CA LEU A 164 2.41 25.99 4.25
C LEU A 164 1.70 24.65 3.93
N ASN A 165 2.01 24.09 2.76
CA ASN A 165 1.36 22.84 2.30
C ASN A 165 2.27 21.61 2.33
N ASP A 166 3.60 21.77 2.35
CA ASP A 166 4.53 20.65 2.48
C ASP A 166 5.77 21.05 3.28
N VAL A 167 6.34 20.08 3.99
CA VAL A 167 7.57 20.25 4.78
C VAL A 167 8.50 19.08 4.55
N ILE A 168 9.77 19.37 4.32
CA ILE A 168 10.81 18.35 4.16
C ILE A 168 12.14 18.82 4.72
N LEU A 169 12.97 17.85 5.07
CA LEU A 169 14.35 18.06 5.46
C LEU A 169 15.30 17.73 4.31
N HIS A 170 16.16 18.69 3.92
CA HIS A 170 17.22 18.47 2.96
C HIS A 170 18.51 19.13 3.44
N LYS A 171 19.61 18.37 3.51
CA LYS A 171 20.96 18.84 3.89
C LYS A 171 20.95 19.73 5.15
N ARG A 172 20.29 19.24 6.23
CA ARG A 172 20.17 19.93 7.54
C ARG A 172 19.41 21.27 7.48
N ARG A 173 18.58 21.49 6.46
CA ARG A 173 17.66 22.64 6.35
C ARG A 173 16.24 22.14 6.24
N VAL A 174 15.35 22.84 6.94
CA VAL A 174 13.91 22.66 6.77
C VAL A 174 13.46 23.47 5.58
N TRP A 175 12.75 22.81 4.67
CA TRP A 175 12.11 23.41 3.51
C TRP A 175 10.61 23.28 3.61
N PHE A 176 9.93 24.33 3.19
CA PHE A 176 8.49 24.39 3.10
C PHE A 176 8.06 24.71 1.67
N ALA A 177 6.89 24.26 1.29
CA ALA A 177 6.19 24.75 0.11
C ALA A 177 5.03 25.64 0.53
N GLU A 178 4.79 26.71 -0.20
CA GLU A 178 3.70 27.64 0.03
C GLU A 178 2.48 27.23 -0.82
N LYS A 179 1.31 27.18 -0.19
CA LYS A 179 0.05 26.80 -0.79
C LYS A 179 -0.27 27.63 -2.03
N ASP A 180 -0.80 26.96 -3.06
CA ASP A 180 -1.26 27.57 -4.30
C ASP A 180 -0.21 28.40 -5.07
N THR A 181 1.07 28.24 -4.75
CA THR A 181 2.18 28.93 -5.38
C THR A 181 3.25 27.97 -5.89
N LEU A 182 4.20 28.51 -6.65
CA LEU A 182 5.44 27.81 -7.04
C LEU A 182 6.63 28.26 -6.17
N CYS A 183 6.35 28.73 -4.96
CA CYS A 183 7.34 29.23 -4.04
C CYS A 183 7.68 28.19 -2.97
N GLY A 184 8.97 27.98 -2.77
CA GLY A 184 9.49 27.27 -1.59
C GLY A 184 10.08 28.27 -0.59
N TRP A 185 10.15 27.86 0.66
CA TRP A 185 10.77 28.62 1.74
C TRP A 185 11.74 27.72 2.50
N TYR A 186 12.86 28.24 2.91
CA TYR A 186 13.82 27.47 3.70
C TYR A 186 14.32 28.24 4.90
N LEU A 187 14.62 27.49 5.97
CA LEU A 187 15.27 28.02 7.18
C LEU A 187 16.80 27.92 7.07
N GLY A 188 17.46 28.59 7.97
CA GLY A 188 18.92 28.47 8.16
C GLY A 188 19.34 27.00 8.42
N THR A 189 20.61 26.70 8.27
CA THR A 189 21.16 25.39 8.64
C THR A 189 20.95 25.13 10.13
N ASP A 190 20.46 23.93 10.48
CA ASP A 190 20.14 23.51 11.85
C ASP A 190 19.07 24.35 12.57
N ALA A 191 18.37 25.21 11.85
CA ALA A 191 17.31 26.01 12.42
C ALA A 191 15.93 25.32 12.28
N ILE A 192 15.13 25.41 13.35
CA ILE A 192 13.72 24.99 13.41
C ILE A 192 12.75 26.17 13.45
N SER A 193 13.28 27.38 13.62
CA SER A 193 12.56 28.64 13.68
C SER A 193 13.48 29.76 13.18
N GLY A 194 12.93 30.97 13.01
CA GLY A 194 13.65 32.15 12.54
C GLY A 194 13.13 32.70 11.23
N ALA A 195 13.94 33.52 10.54
CA ALA A 195 13.56 34.09 9.26
C ALA A 195 13.62 33.03 8.15
N ALA A 196 12.50 32.76 7.51
CA ALA A 196 12.45 31.94 6.31
C ALA A 196 12.84 32.75 5.08
N THR A 197 13.61 32.14 4.19
CA THR A 197 14.04 32.76 2.93
C THR A 197 13.25 32.16 1.78
N LYS A 198 12.69 33.01 0.94
CA LYS A 198 11.90 32.60 -0.24
C LYS A 198 12.81 32.11 -1.36
N PHE A 199 12.39 31.02 -2.03
CA PHE A 199 12.96 30.53 -3.26
C PHE A 199 11.84 30.34 -4.29
N ASP A 200 11.91 31.08 -5.39
CA ASP A 200 10.89 31.05 -6.44
C ASP A 200 11.26 30.03 -7.53
N PHE A 201 10.47 28.95 -7.62
CA PHE A 201 10.61 27.93 -8.67
C PHE A 201 9.79 28.26 -9.93
N GLY A 202 8.95 29.31 -9.90
CA GLY A 202 8.07 29.69 -11.01
C GLY A 202 8.73 29.79 -12.37
N PRO A 203 9.90 30.43 -12.50
CA PRO A 203 10.59 30.57 -13.78
C PRO A 203 11.03 29.26 -14.44
N LEU A 204 11.03 28.14 -13.70
CA LEU A 204 11.47 26.83 -14.21
C LEU A 204 10.34 26.07 -14.89
N PHE A 205 9.10 26.31 -14.47
CA PHE A 205 7.96 25.51 -14.86
C PHE A 205 7.15 26.16 -15.97
N SER A 206 6.91 25.39 -17.03
CA SER A 206 6.21 25.86 -18.23
C SER A 206 4.69 25.68 -18.16
N GLN A 207 4.23 24.73 -17.33
CA GLN A 207 2.80 24.37 -17.22
C GLN A 207 2.09 25.13 -16.09
N GLY A 208 2.84 25.90 -15.28
CA GLY A 208 2.29 26.60 -14.13
C GLY A 208 1.77 25.65 -13.05
N GLY A 209 0.74 26.06 -12.33
CA GLY A 209 0.18 25.33 -11.19
C GLY A 209 0.80 25.74 -9.87
N SER A 210 0.87 24.83 -8.90
CA SER A 210 1.47 25.04 -7.58
C SER A 210 2.36 23.84 -7.19
N ILE A 211 3.16 23.99 -6.13
CA ILE A 211 3.96 22.89 -5.60
C ILE A 211 3.01 21.88 -4.96
N ALA A 212 3.02 20.64 -5.45
CA ALA A 212 2.23 19.54 -4.91
C ALA A 212 2.98 18.79 -3.81
N LYS A 213 4.29 18.58 -4.01
CA LYS A 213 5.12 17.80 -3.09
C LYS A 213 6.58 18.17 -3.22
N LEU A 214 7.25 18.23 -2.07
CA LEU A 214 8.70 18.23 -1.95
C LEU A 214 9.17 16.83 -1.57
N THR A 215 10.26 16.35 -2.14
CA THR A 215 10.88 15.09 -1.74
C THR A 215 12.38 15.13 -1.90
N THR A 216 13.07 14.20 -1.27
CA THR A 216 14.51 13.98 -1.47
C THR A 216 14.72 12.65 -2.16
N TRP A 217 15.66 12.60 -3.04
CA TRP A 217 16.06 11.41 -3.74
C TRP A 217 17.57 11.21 -3.60
N THR A 218 17.97 10.01 -3.23
CA THR A 218 19.38 9.67 -3.04
C THR A 218 19.83 8.80 -4.20
N LEU A 219 20.78 9.28 -5.00
CA LEU A 219 21.42 8.50 -6.04
C LEU A 219 22.78 8.02 -5.53
N ASP A 220 22.98 6.71 -5.42
CA ASP A 220 24.30 6.14 -5.16
C ASP A 220 25.09 6.09 -6.47
N ALA A 221 25.97 7.04 -6.66
CA ALA A 221 26.85 7.14 -7.84
C ALA A 221 28.18 6.41 -7.65
N GLY A 222 28.34 5.60 -6.59
CA GLY A 222 29.56 4.82 -6.33
C GLY A 222 30.70 5.59 -5.64
N TRP A 223 30.59 6.89 -5.44
CA TRP A 223 31.58 7.75 -4.77
C TRP A 223 31.01 8.55 -3.60
N GLY A 224 29.86 8.16 -3.08
CA GLY A 224 29.14 8.82 -1.99
C GLY A 224 27.67 9.03 -2.32
N MET A 225 26.87 9.27 -1.28
CA MET A 225 25.43 9.49 -1.43
C MET A 225 25.17 10.95 -1.85
N ASP A 226 24.76 11.12 -3.09
CA ASP A 226 24.25 12.41 -3.59
C ASP A 226 22.75 12.52 -3.34
N ASP A 227 22.35 13.35 -2.39
CA ASP A 227 20.95 13.66 -2.15
C ASP A 227 20.52 14.81 -3.06
N TYR A 228 19.53 14.54 -3.87
CA TYR A 228 18.86 15.53 -4.71
C TYR A 228 17.62 16.07 -4.00
N PHE A 229 17.38 17.36 -4.17
CA PHE A 229 16.15 18.01 -3.79
C PHE A 229 15.19 18.01 -4.97
N VAL A 230 13.98 17.52 -4.77
CA VAL A 230 13.00 17.33 -5.83
C VAL A 230 11.75 18.11 -5.53
N VAL A 231 11.33 18.95 -6.46
CA VAL A 231 10.10 19.76 -6.41
C VAL A 231 9.13 19.24 -7.46
N MET A 232 7.94 18.86 -7.05
CA MET A 232 6.89 18.36 -7.94
C MET A 232 5.73 19.34 -7.98
N THR A 233 5.24 19.64 -9.18
CA THR A 233 4.09 20.53 -9.38
C THR A 233 2.80 19.75 -9.51
N THR A 234 1.68 20.41 -9.25
CA THR A 234 0.32 19.87 -9.48
C THR A 234 0.05 19.56 -10.96
N LYS A 235 0.84 20.12 -11.89
CA LYS A 235 0.75 19.85 -13.33
C LYS A 235 1.67 18.75 -13.83
N GLY A 236 2.47 18.13 -12.91
CA GLY A 236 3.30 16.98 -13.22
C GLY A 236 4.68 17.31 -13.77
N GLU A 237 5.12 18.57 -13.66
CA GLU A 237 6.51 18.94 -13.87
C GLU A 237 7.31 18.69 -12.58
N VAL A 238 8.54 18.23 -12.73
CA VAL A 238 9.45 17.90 -11.63
C VAL A 238 10.80 18.55 -11.89
N ALA A 239 11.22 19.41 -10.97
CA ALA A 239 12.55 20.00 -10.95
C ALA A 239 13.46 19.27 -9.96
N VAL A 240 14.67 18.97 -10.36
CA VAL A 240 15.68 18.27 -9.55
C VAL A 240 16.88 19.18 -9.34
N TYR A 241 17.22 19.41 -8.08
CA TYR A 241 18.35 20.20 -7.66
C TYR A 241 19.40 19.37 -6.91
N LYS A 242 20.65 19.77 -7.08
CA LYS A 242 21.80 19.27 -6.31
C LYS A 242 22.47 20.44 -5.63
N GLY A 243 22.91 20.24 -4.38
CA GLY A 243 23.65 21.24 -3.61
C GLY A 243 23.25 21.27 -2.14
N VAL A 244 23.87 22.15 -1.38
CA VAL A 244 23.66 22.33 0.06
C VAL A 244 23.14 23.72 0.39
N ASN A 245 23.63 24.76 -0.32
CA ASN A 245 23.30 26.14 -0.03
C ASN A 245 22.43 26.78 -1.13
N PRO A 246 21.11 26.92 -0.93
CA PRO A 246 20.22 27.51 -1.93
C PRO A 246 20.47 29.00 -2.20
N ALA A 247 21.23 29.69 -1.35
CA ALA A 247 21.60 31.09 -1.55
C ALA A 247 22.82 31.27 -2.47
N ASP A 248 23.55 30.19 -2.77
CA ASP A 248 24.73 30.21 -3.63
C ASP A 248 24.44 29.50 -4.95
N PRO A 249 24.32 30.22 -6.09
CA PRO A 249 24.07 29.60 -7.39
C PRO A 249 25.19 28.68 -7.89
N ALA A 250 26.40 28.78 -7.33
CA ALA A 250 27.50 27.89 -7.68
C ALA A 250 27.38 26.52 -7.00
N ASP A 251 26.76 26.46 -5.83
CA ASP A 251 26.50 25.23 -5.08
C ASP A 251 25.12 24.63 -5.41
N TRP A 252 24.08 25.48 -5.50
CA TRP A 252 22.71 25.07 -5.73
C TRP A 252 22.36 25.00 -7.21
N THR A 253 22.57 23.84 -7.83
CA THR A 253 22.48 23.68 -9.28
C THR A 253 21.26 22.87 -9.69
N LEU A 254 20.52 23.42 -10.69
CA LEU A 254 19.43 22.69 -11.34
C LEU A 254 20.00 21.57 -12.22
N GLN A 255 19.59 20.33 -11.99
CA GLN A 255 19.98 19.18 -12.79
C GLN A 255 19.06 18.98 -14.01
N GLY A 256 17.80 19.35 -13.87
CA GLY A 256 16.83 19.29 -14.96
C GLY A 256 15.40 19.51 -14.50
N VAL A 257 14.54 19.74 -15.50
CA VAL A 257 13.08 19.78 -15.32
C VAL A 257 12.48 18.72 -16.22
N TYR A 258 11.64 17.88 -15.66
CA TYR A 258 11.06 16.71 -16.32
C TYR A 258 9.55 16.76 -16.21
N TYR A 259 8.84 16.22 -17.21
CA TYR A 259 7.40 16.05 -17.17
C TYR A 259 7.06 14.57 -16.95
N ILE A 260 6.46 14.23 -15.82
CA ILE A 260 6.15 12.85 -15.42
C ILE A 260 4.67 12.61 -15.12
N GLY A 261 3.82 13.61 -15.35
CA GLY A 261 2.39 13.54 -15.06
C GLY A 261 2.03 13.95 -13.63
N SER A 262 0.81 14.46 -13.48
CA SER A 262 0.30 15.02 -12.22
C SER A 262 0.30 13.98 -11.10
N PRO A 263 0.85 14.27 -9.91
CA PRO A 263 0.75 13.40 -8.74
C PRO A 263 -0.70 13.20 -8.33
N VAL A 264 -1.02 12.03 -7.78
CA VAL A 264 -2.36 11.68 -7.31
C VAL A 264 -2.35 11.52 -5.81
N GLY A 265 -3.26 12.24 -5.14
CA GLY A 265 -3.48 12.14 -3.70
C GLY A 265 -2.58 13.01 -2.84
N PHE A 266 -2.81 12.95 -1.54
CA PHE A 266 -2.12 13.76 -0.53
C PHE A 266 -0.71 13.23 -0.20
N PHE A 267 -0.51 11.89 -0.24
CA PHE A 267 0.78 11.23 -0.04
C PHE A 267 1.20 10.43 -1.30
N PRO A 268 1.53 11.12 -2.39
CA PRO A 268 1.79 10.49 -3.68
C PRO A 268 3.17 9.83 -3.79
N THR A 269 4.06 10.05 -2.81
CA THR A 269 5.46 9.61 -2.86
C THR A 269 5.81 8.69 -1.72
N CYS A 270 6.68 7.70 -2.00
CA CYS A 270 7.26 6.80 -1.01
C CYS A 270 8.74 6.59 -1.31
N LYS A 271 9.59 6.56 -0.28
CA LYS A 271 10.99 6.12 -0.42
C LYS A 271 11.03 4.60 -0.62
N TYR A 272 11.77 4.16 -1.61
CA TYR A 272 11.91 2.75 -1.96
C TYR A 272 13.38 2.42 -2.25
N GLY A 273 14.07 1.93 -1.22
CA GLY A 273 15.53 1.79 -1.27
C GLY A 273 16.23 3.14 -1.47
N GLY A 274 17.10 3.22 -2.45
CA GLY A 274 17.78 4.46 -2.86
C GLY A 274 16.94 5.35 -3.79
N ASP A 275 15.72 4.93 -4.15
CA ASP A 275 14.85 5.64 -5.08
C ASP A 275 13.62 6.23 -4.37
N ALA A 276 12.89 7.07 -5.07
CA ALA A 276 11.59 7.57 -4.65
C ALA A 276 10.54 7.20 -5.71
N LEU A 277 9.44 6.61 -5.26
CA LEU A 277 8.30 6.27 -6.10
C LEU A 277 7.32 7.43 -6.12
N LEU A 278 6.76 7.72 -7.28
CA LEU A 278 5.69 8.69 -7.48
C LEU A 278 4.45 8.01 -8.04
N LEU A 279 3.30 8.23 -7.42
CA LEU A 279 2.00 7.82 -7.91
C LEU A 279 1.40 8.91 -8.81
N ASN A 280 1.11 8.56 -10.04
CA ASN A 280 0.39 9.40 -10.99
C ASN A 280 -0.66 8.58 -11.76
N LYS A 281 -1.29 9.15 -12.79
CA LYS A 281 -2.28 8.45 -13.63
C LYS A 281 -1.70 7.28 -14.42
N ASP A 282 -0.39 7.31 -14.68
CA ASP A 282 0.31 6.26 -15.42
C ASP A 282 0.85 5.15 -14.50
N GLY A 283 0.54 5.23 -13.21
CA GLY A 283 0.88 4.24 -12.21
C GLY A 283 1.93 4.72 -11.21
N LEU A 284 2.63 3.77 -10.61
CA LEU A 284 3.68 4.01 -9.64
C LEU A 284 5.04 3.99 -10.34
N ILE A 285 5.68 5.15 -10.43
CA ILE A 285 6.88 5.35 -11.26
C ILE A 285 8.09 5.65 -10.36
N PRO A 286 9.21 4.93 -10.53
CA PRO A 286 10.49 5.26 -9.89
C PRO A 286 11.08 6.54 -10.49
N LEU A 287 11.50 7.49 -9.67
CA LEU A 287 12.06 8.77 -10.15
C LEU A 287 13.36 8.59 -10.94
N SER A 288 14.20 7.61 -10.56
CA SER A 288 15.43 7.29 -11.29
C SER A 288 15.20 6.98 -12.76
N GLN A 289 14.09 6.32 -13.08
CA GLN A 289 13.73 5.96 -14.44
C GLN A 289 13.22 7.16 -15.25
N CYS A 290 12.59 8.12 -14.59
CA CYS A 290 12.09 9.35 -15.23
C CYS A 290 13.22 10.26 -15.72
N LEU A 291 14.32 10.30 -14.97
CA LEU A 291 15.47 11.15 -15.28
C LEU A 291 16.32 10.60 -16.45
N MET A 292 16.21 9.32 -16.76
CA MET A 292 16.97 8.68 -17.84
C MET A 292 16.23 8.72 -19.19
N SER A 293 14.97 9.10 -19.23
CA SER A 293 14.15 9.12 -20.42
C SER A 293 13.32 10.39 -20.50
N SER A 294 13.42 11.12 -21.60
CA SER A 294 12.56 12.28 -21.90
C SER A 294 11.09 11.92 -22.15
N ARG A 295 10.75 10.64 -22.10
CA ARG A 295 9.41 10.12 -22.35
C ARG A 295 9.08 9.05 -21.29
N VAL A 296 8.02 9.28 -20.55
CA VAL A 296 7.46 8.25 -19.65
C VAL A 296 6.92 7.10 -20.49
N SER A 297 7.56 5.95 -20.36
CA SER A 297 7.08 4.70 -20.95
C SER A 297 6.31 3.94 -19.86
N THR A 298 5.11 3.45 -20.16
CA THR A 298 4.32 2.61 -19.25
C THR A 298 5.07 1.34 -18.82
N ARG A 299 6.11 0.95 -19.53
CA ARG A 299 7.00 -0.18 -19.16
C ARG A 299 7.91 0.13 -17.96
N ILE A 300 8.07 1.41 -17.61
CA ILE A 300 8.88 1.87 -16.48
C ILE A 300 8.10 1.78 -15.17
N SER A 301 6.77 1.84 -15.25
CA SER A 301 5.92 1.72 -14.08
C SER A 301 6.02 0.34 -13.44
N ILE A 302 6.22 0.28 -12.12
CA ILE A 302 6.18 -0.98 -11.37
C ILE A 302 4.77 -1.58 -11.31
N THR A 303 3.74 -0.79 -11.63
CA THR A 303 2.33 -1.22 -11.74
C THR A 303 1.96 -1.69 -13.14
N ASN A 304 2.90 -2.01 -14.01
CA ASN A 304 2.66 -2.36 -15.42
C ASN A 304 1.63 -3.48 -15.60
N LYS A 305 1.62 -4.51 -14.72
CA LYS A 305 0.66 -5.64 -14.77
C LYS A 305 -0.77 -5.26 -14.36
N ILE A 306 -0.91 -4.18 -13.58
CA ILE A 306 -2.20 -3.68 -13.11
C ILE A 306 -2.51 -2.28 -13.63
N GLN A 307 -1.82 -1.85 -14.69
CA GLN A 307 -1.89 -0.50 -15.24
C GLN A 307 -3.32 -0.04 -15.53
N SER A 308 -4.13 -0.89 -16.14
CA SER A 308 -5.53 -0.56 -16.46
C SER A 308 -6.35 -0.24 -15.21
N ARG A 309 -6.08 -0.94 -14.10
CA ARG A 309 -6.79 -0.72 -12.83
C ARG A 309 -6.34 0.54 -12.12
N ILE A 310 -5.04 0.83 -12.11
CA ILE A 310 -4.51 2.08 -11.56
C ILE A 310 -5.05 3.28 -12.34
N THR A 311 -4.97 3.25 -13.67
CA THR A 311 -5.48 4.33 -14.52
C THR A 311 -6.99 4.55 -14.32
N GLN A 312 -7.78 3.48 -14.24
CA GLN A 312 -9.19 3.57 -13.96
C GLN A 312 -9.44 4.16 -12.56
N ALA A 313 -8.80 3.61 -11.52
CA ALA A 313 -8.96 4.08 -10.14
C ALA A 313 -8.57 5.55 -9.98
N THR A 314 -7.45 5.98 -10.56
CA THR A 314 -7.03 7.39 -10.52
C THR A 314 -7.93 8.32 -11.33
N THR A 315 -8.63 7.81 -12.34
CA THR A 315 -9.61 8.60 -13.10
C THR A 315 -10.92 8.74 -12.32
N ASP A 316 -11.40 7.66 -11.73
CA ASP A 316 -12.72 7.61 -11.08
C ASP A 316 -12.66 8.21 -9.66
N TYR A 317 -11.55 8.06 -8.94
CA TYR A 317 -11.47 8.30 -7.50
C TYR A 317 -10.41 9.32 -7.07
N ALA A 318 -9.73 10.02 -7.99
CA ALA A 318 -8.67 10.98 -7.64
C ALA A 318 -9.09 12.08 -6.65
N ALA A 319 -10.38 12.44 -6.65
CA ALA A 319 -10.93 13.49 -5.80
C ALA A 319 -11.11 13.06 -4.33
N TYR A 320 -11.12 11.75 -4.04
CA TYR A 320 -11.27 11.28 -2.67
C TYR A 320 -9.95 11.35 -1.90
N TYR A 321 -10.05 11.75 -0.64
CA TYR A 321 -8.92 11.71 0.27
C TYR A 321 -8.58 10.27 0.67
N GLY A 322 -7.29 10.00 0.92
CA GLY A 322 -6.80 8.70 1.38
C GLY A 322 -5.81 8.03 0.42
N TRP A 323 -5.57 8.60 -0.77
CA TRP A 323 -4.51 8.11 -1.65
C TRP A 323 -3.14 8.21 -0.96
N GLN A 324 -2.50 7.08 -0.80
CA GLN A 324 -1.21 6.98 -0.13
C GLN A 324 -0.40 5.82 -0.66
N VAL A 325 0.89 6.04 -0.86
CA VAL A 325 1.86 4.97 -1.13
C VAL A 325 2.68 4.75 0.13
N ILE A 326 2.75 3.51 0.61
CA ILE A 326 3.48 3.17 1.83
C ILE A 326 4.19 1.83 1.71
N LEU A 327 5.37 1.74 2.31
CA LEU A 327 6.19 0.54 2.40
C LEU A 327 6.04 -0.09 3.78
N PHE A 328 5.87 -1.41 3.82
CA PHE A 328 5.89 -2.22 5.04
C PHE A 328 7.05 -3.22 4.97
N PRO A 329 8.27 -2.81 5.35
CA PRO A 329 9.48 -3.59 5.17
C PRO A 329 9.46 -4.97 5.85
N PRO A 330 8.94 -5.15 7.09
CA PRO A 330 8.93 -6.46 7.75
C PRO A 330 8.19 -7.54 6.97
N GLN A 331 7.23 -7.16 6.12
CA GLN A 331 6.46 -8.09 5.29
C GLN A 331 6.86 -8.03 3.80
N ASN A 332 7.91 -7.29 3.45
CA ASN A 332 8.28 -7.04 2.05
C ASN A 332 7.10 -6.57 1.21
N MET A 333 6.31 -5.66 1.75
CA MET A 333 5.04 -5.24 1.20
C MET A 333 5.08 -3.75 0.83
N LEU A 334 4.73 -3.43 -0.40
CA LEU A 334 4.45 -2.08 -0.87
C LEU A 334 2.96 -1.97 -1.11
N MET A 335 2.32 -0.96 -0.53
CA MET A 335 0.87 -0.74 -0.67
C MET A 335 0.57 0.60 -1.30
N VAL A 336 -0.45 0.61 -2.15
CA VAL A 336 -1.13 1.81 -2.63
C VAL A 336 -2.54 1.78 -2.06
N ASN A 337 -2.84 2.68 -1.14
CA ASN A 337 -4.21 2.87 -0.65
C ASN A 337 -5.02 3.62 -1.70
N VAL A 338 -6.13 3.04 -2.11
CA VAL A 338 -7.01 3.54 -3.17
C VAL A 338 -8.39 3.81 -2.58
N PRO A 339 -8.72 5.06 -2.23
CA PRO A 339 -10.06 5.39 -1.77
C PRO A 339 -11.06 5.19 -2.92
N THR A 340 -12.07 4.37 -2.70
CA THR A 340 -13.15 4.11 -3.66
C THR A 340 -14.40 4.97 -3.40
N SER A 341 -14.47 5.56 -2.21
CA SER A 341 -15.45 6.57 -1.82
C SER A 341 -14.91 7.41 -0.66
N SER A 342 -15.72 8.26 -0.07
CA SER A 342 -15.35 9.01 1.15
C SER A 342 -15.17 8.12 2.40
N THR A 343 -15.62 6.87 2.36
CA THR A 343 -15.61 5.96 3.52
C THR A 343 -15.07 4.57 3.23
N THR A 344 -14.80 4.24 1.97
CA THR A 344 -14.32 2.93 1.55
C THR A 344 -13.01 3.04 0.79
N SER A 345 -12.14 2.05 0.96
CA SER A 345 -10.87 1.96 0.25
C SER A 345 -10.49 0.51 -0.03
N ASP A 346 -9.80 0.30 -1.15
CA ASP A 346 -9.06 -0.92 -1.48
C ASP A 346 -7.56 -0.65 -1.34
N GLN A 347 -6.76 -1.69 -1.14
CA GLN A 347 -5.31 -1.58 -1.20
C GLN A 347 -4.77 -2.44 -2.33
N TYR A 348 -3.99 -1.83 -3.23
CA TYR A 348 -3.21 -2.57 -4.20
C TYR A 348 -1.85 -2.85 -3.59
N VAL A 349 -1.54 -4.13 -3.45
CA VAL A 349 -0.43 -4.61 -2.62
C VAL A 349 0.54 -5.39 -3.48
N MET A 350 1.82 -5.05 -3.38
CA MET A 350 2.90 -5.73 -4.08
C MET A 350 3.87 -6.38 -3.09
N ASN A 351 4.22 -7.62 -3.34
CA ASN A 351 5.39 -8.20 -2.70
C ASN A 351 6.66 -7.66 -3.36
N THR A 352 7.52 -6.99 -2.59
CA THR A 352 8.71 -6.30 -3.11
C THR A 352 9.81 -7.25 -3.58
N ILE A 353 9.78 -8.52 -3.17
CA ILE A 353 10.74 -9.54 -3.63
C ILE A 353 10.36 -10.08 -4.99
N SER A 354 9.08 -10.45 -5.18
CA SER A 354 8.60 -11.08 -6.42
C SER A 354 8.05 -10.10 -7.45
N GLY A 355 7.70 -8.88 -7.02
CA GLY A 355 6.99 -7.89 -7.84
C GLY A 355 5.53 -8.28 -8.14
N ALA A 356 5.00 -9.28 -7.47
CA ALA A 356 3.65 -9.78 -7.66
C ALA A 356 2.64 -8.87 -6.96
N TRP A 357 1.60 -8.45 -7.68
CA TRP A 357 0.51 -7.63 -7.17
C TRP A 357 -0.67 -8.46 -6.68
N SER A 358 -1.39 -7.96 -5.71
CA SER A 358 -2.68 -8.46 -5.22
C SER A 358 -3.55 -7.29 -4.79
N ARG A 359 -4.81 -7.55 -4.48
CA ARG A 359 -5.73 -6.52 -3.97
C ARG A 359 -6.27 -6.94 -2.61
N PHE A 360 -6.18 -6.04 -1.63
CA PHE A 360 -6.90 -6.19 -0.37
C PHE A 360 -8.18 -5.36 -0.40
N THR A 361 -9.25 -5.94 0.07
CA THR A 361 -10.59 -5.36 0.10
C THR A 361 -11.14 -5.38 1.51
N ASN A 362 -12.13 -4.52 1.79
CA ASN A 362 -12.76 -4.36 3.11
C ASN A 362 -11.84 -3.81 4.21
N LEU A 363 -10.68 -3.28 3.85
CA LEU A 363 -9.81 -2.50 4.72
C LEU A 363 -10.06 -1.02 4.43
N ASN A 364 -11.09 -0.44 5.02
CA ASN A 364 -11.56 0.92 4.72
C ASN A 364 -10.70 1.98 5.41
N ALA A 365 -9.39 1.88 5.22
CA ALA A 365 -8.40 2.76 5.83
C ALA A 365 -8.40 4.15 5.19
N THR A 366 -8.39 5.19 6.01
CA THR A 366 -8.30 6.59 5.58
C THR A 366 -6.85 7.02 5.40
N THR A 367 -5.96 6.55 6.27
CA THR A 367 -4.53 6.90 6.30
C THR A 367 -3.74 5.77 6.94
N TRP A 368 -2.46 5.69 6.59
CA TRP A 368 -1.55 4.66 7.07
C TRP A 368 -0.27 5.27 7.63
N THR A 369 0.35 4.59 8.57
CA THR A 369 1.69 4.91 9.05
C THR A 369 2.44 3.66 9.47
N PHE A 370 3.78 3.70 9.32
CA PHE A 370 4.69 2.67 9.78
C PHE A 370 5.50 3.21 10.97
N LEU A 371 5.46 2.52 12.09
CA LEU A 371 6.16 2.89 13.32
C LEU A 371 6.53 1.66 14.13
N ASN A 372 7.77 1.58 14.64
CA ASN A 372 8.26 0.49 15.50
C ASN A 372 7.96 -0.90 14.91
N GLU A 373 8.33 -1.10 13.64
CA GLU A 373 8.12 -2.35 12.88
C GLU A 373 6.64 -2.74 12.67
N ASN A 374 5.72 -1.93 13.11
CA ASN A 374 4.29 -2.14 12.98
C ASN A 374 3.67 -1.16 11.97
N MET A 375 2.61 -1.63 11.32
CA MET A 375 1.80 -0.83 10.41
C MET A 375 0.46 -0.50 11.07
N TYR A 376 0.13 0.79 11.11
CA TYR A 376 -1.13 1.27 11.68
C TYR A 376 -1.96 1.96 10.62
N PHE A 377 -3.28 1.92 10.79
CA PHE A 377 -4.20 2.69 9.94
C PHE A 377 -5.36 3.30 10.74
N GLY A 378 -5.89 4.41 10.20
CA GLY A 378 -7.06 5.09 10.73
C GLY A 378 -8.34 4.63 10.03
N LEU A 379 -9.38 4.35 10.81
CA LEU A 379 -10.73 4.06 10.31
C LEU A 379 -11.76 4.62 11.28
N GLY A 380 -12.55 5.59 10.81
CA GLY A 380 -13.46 6.30 11.71
C GLY A 380 -12.72 6.93 12.88
N GLY A 381 -13.24 6.80 14.08
CA GLY A 381 -12.64 7.29 15.33
C GLY A 381 -11.72 6.29 16.02
N ASN A 382 -11.05 5.42 15.28
CA ASN A 382 -10.15 4.42 15.84
C ASN A 382 -8.85 4.31 15.03
N VAL A 383 -7.82 3.82 15.70
CA VAL A 383 -6.56 3.39 15.11
C VAL A 383 -6.45 1.88 15.25
N TYR A 384 -6.07 1.22 14.19
CA TYR A 384 -5.91 -0.23 14.15
C TYR A 384 -4.47 -0.62 13.87
N LEU A 385 -4.04 -1.73 14.49
CA LEU A 385 -2.79 -2.41 14.18
C LEU A 385 -3.05 -3.39 13.04
N PHE A 386 -2.40 -3.19 11.91
CA PHE A 386 -2.51 -4.02 10.72
C PHE A 386 -1.53 -5.20 10.77
N TRP A 387 -1.88 -6.25 10.07
CA TRP A 387 -1.12 -7.51 9.96
C TRP A 387 -1.06 -8.26 11.29
N ASP A 388 -2.10 -8.10 12.09
CA ASP A 388 -2.25 -8.74 13.39
C ASP A 388 -3.53 -9.59 13.44
N GLY A 389 -3.36 -10.85 13.88
CA GLY A 389 -4.46 -11.84 13.90
C GLY A 389 -4.90 -12.32 12.51
N HIS A 390 -5.98 -13.09 12.47
CA HIS A 390 -6.53 -13.76 11.28
C HIS A 390 -7.95 -13.30 10.96
N ASN A 391 -8.40 -12.17 11.51
CA ASN A 391 -9.70 -11.58 11.26
C ASN A 391 -9.64 -10.06 11.25
N ASP A 392 -10.64 -9.43 10.70
CA ASP A 392 -10.79 -7.98 10.62
C ASP A 392 -11.59 -7.50 11.84
N ASN A 393 -10.91 -7.33 12.98
CA ASN A 393 -11.57 -6.93 14.24
C ASN A 393 -12.81 -7.79 14.56
N GLY A 394 -12.65 -9.12 14.53
CA GLY A 394 -13.71 -10.10 14.78
C GLY A 394 -14.54 -10.50 13.56
N VAL A 395 -14.36 -9.85 12.41
CA VAL A 395 -15.04 -10.20 11.16
C VAL A 395 -14.16 -11.14 10.34
N PRO A 396 -14.71 -12.25 9.79
CA PRO A 396 -13.95 -13.15 8.94
C PRO A 396 -13.39 -12.47 7.70
N ILE A 397 -12.14 -12.78 7.34
CA ILE A 397 -11.54 -12.34 6.09
C ILE A 397 -12.09 -13.20 4.96
N VAL A 398 -12.74 -12.57 4.00
CA VAL A 398 -13.26 -13.24 2.80
C VAL A 398 -12.31 -12.97 1.65
N SER A 399 -11.80 -14.05 1.03
CA SER A 399 -10.93 -13.93 -0.14
C SER A 399 -11.62 -14.38 -1.42
N ASP A 400 -11.09 -13.96 -2.56
CA ASP A 400 -11.54 -14.38 -3.88
C ASP A 400 -10.33 -14.59 -4.79
N LEU A 401 -10.23 -15.78 -5.38
CA LEU A 401 -9.13 -16.17 -6.25
C LEU A 401 -9.71 -16.73 -7.56
N LEU A 402 -9.29 -16.13 -8.68
CA LEU A 402 -9.51 -16.67 -10.02
C LEU A 402 -8.17 -16.71 -10.75
N PRO A 403 -7.45 -17.83 -10.76
CA PRO A 403 -6.22 -18.00 -11.52
C PRO A 403 -6.41 -17.83 -13.02
N ALA A 404 -5.33 -17.71 -13.75
CA ALA A 404 -5.35 -17.67 -15.22
C ALA A 404 -6.04 -18.90 -15.80
N PHE A 405 -6.74 -18.72 -16.92
CA PHE A 405 -7.35 -19.81 -17.66
C PHE A 405 -6.29 -20.63 -18.40
N SER A 406 -6.34 -21.95 -18.25
CA SER A 406 -5.40 -22.87 -18.90
C SER A 406 -6.09 -23.68 -19.99
N SER A 407 -5.42 -23.80 -21.13
CA SER A 407 -5.84 -24.69 -22.22
C SER A 407 -5.28 -26.12 -22.09
N PHE A 408 -4.56 -26.40 -20.99
CA PHE A 408 -3.91 -27.70 -20.74
C PHE A 408 -3.11 -28.25 -21.96
N GLY A 409 -2.44 -27.32 -22.64
CA GLY A 409 -1.57 -27.65 -23.79
C GLY A 409 -2.23 -27.63 -25.17
N SER A 410 -3.56 -27.50 -25.27
CA SER A 410 -4.24 -27.41 -26.58
C SER A 410 -5.47 -26.49 -26.48
N SER A 411 -5.47 -25.42 -27.22
CA SER A 411 -6.60 -24.46 -27.27
C SER A 411 -7.73 -24.94 -28.22
N VAL A 412 -7.46 -25.88 -29.08
CA VAL A 412 -8.42 -26.38 -30.10
C VAL A 412 -9.22 -27.57 -29.60
N GLN A 413 -8.65 -28.33 -28.67
CA GLN A 413 -9.27 -29.55 -28.17
C GLN A 413 -10.22 -29.26 -27.02
N THR A 414 -11.46 -29.72 -27.09
CA THR A 414 -12.43 -29.69 -25.98
C THR A 414 -11.98 -30.63 -24.86
N LYS A 415 -12.14 -30.19 -23.61
CA LYS A 415 -11.79 -30.93 -22.40
C LYS A 415 -13.00 -31.11 -21.52
N ARG A 416 -13.23 -32.33 -21.07
CA ARG A 416 -14.21 -32.63 -20.03
C ARG A 416 -13.49 -32.76 -18.69
N ILE A 417 -13.72 -31.83 -17.81
CA ILE A 417 -13.16 -31.90 -16.45
C ILE A 417 -14.00 -32.88 -15.65
N THR A 418 -13.37 -33.90 -15.09
CA THR A 418 -14.06 -34.96 -14.33
C THR A 418 -13.87 -34.80 -12.84
N MET A 419 -12.66 -34.46 -12.40
CA MET A 419 -12.34 -34.22 -11.00
C MET A 419 -11.31 -33.10 -10.86
N THR A 420 -11.33 -32.44 -9.71
CA THR A 420 -10.31 -31.46 -9.31
C THR A 420 -9.82 -31.76 -7.91
N ARG A 421 -8.56 -31.45 -7.62
CA ARG A 421 -7.97 -31.57 -6.30
C ARG A 421 -7.35 -30.25 -5.90
N LEU A 422 -7.89 -29.63 -4.84
CA LEU A 422 -7.27 -28.50 -4.16
C LEU A 422 -6.15 -29.00 -3.27
N SER A 423 -5.01 -28.31 -3.32
CA SER A 423 -3.89 -28.46 -2.39
C SER A 423 -3.74 -27.15 -1.62
N MET A 424 -4.03 -27.18 -0.35
CA MET A 424 -4.02 -26.03 0.57
C MET A 424 -3.35 -26.42 1.87
N GLY A 425 -3.00 -25.43 2.69
CA GLY A 425 -2.53 -25.62 4.06
C GLY A 425 -3.26 -24.67 4.99
N ALA A 426 -3.50 -25.12 6.22
CA ALA A 426 -4.02 -24.27 7.27
C ALA A 426 -3.64 -24.81 8.65
N ASP A 427 -3.57 -23.93 9.63
CA ASP A 427 -3.36 -24.25 11.04
C ASP A 427 -4.68 -24.49 11.79
N ASN A 428 -5.74 -23.79 11.40
CA ASN A 428 -7.06 -23.80 12.05
C ASN A 428 -8.20 -24.08 11.06
N PRO A 429 -9.41 -24.42 11.53
CA PRO A 429 -10.57 -24.66 10.68
C PRO A 429 -10.97 -23.42 9.87
N PHE A 430 -11.31 -23.62 8.59
CA PHE A 430 -11.88 -22.58 7.75
C PHE A 430 -12.84 -23.15 6.71
N SER A 431 -13.67 -22.28 6.12
CA SER A 431 -14.60 -22.63 5.05
C SER A 431 -14.15 -22.08 3.70
N TYR A 432 -14.48 -22.81 2.65
CA TYR A 432 -14.24 -22.38 1.29
C TYR A 432 -15.37 -22.79 0.35
N ASN A 433 -15.49 -22.05 -0.76
CA ASN A 433 -16.36 -22.38 -1.87
C ASN A 433 -15.53 -22.35 -3.15
N ASN A 434 -15.75 -23.34 -4.03
CA ASN A 434 -15.04 -23.38 -5.30
C ASN A 434 -16.00 -23.69 -6.47
N ARG A 435 -15.56 -23.37 -7.67
CA ARG A 435 -16.24 -23.70 -8.90
C ARG A 435 -15.28 -23.68 -10.07
N ILE A 436 -15.45 -24.63 -10.99
CA ILE A 436 -14.74 -24.61 -12.28
C ILE A 436 -15.40 -23.55 -13.16
N SER A 437 -14.59 -22.67 -13.71
CA SER A 437 -14.93 -21.67 -14.72
C SER A 437 -14.37 -22.13 -16.06
N LEU A 438 -15.17 -22.13 -17.10
CA LEU A 438 -14.84 -22.62 -18.43
C LEU A 438 -14.95 -21.50 -19.46
N ASP A 439 -14.10 -21.56 -20.50
CA ASP A 439 -14.16 -20.68 -21.67
C ASP A 439 -14.34 -19.18 -21.32
N PHE A 440 -13.55 -18.73 -20.33
CA PHE A 440 -13.50 -17.35 -19.83
C PHE A 440 -14.76 -16.86 -19.08
N ASP A 441 -15.68 -17.77 -18.71
CA ASP A 441 -16.78 -17.42 -17.83
C ASP A 441 -16.27 -17.09 -16.43
N GLN A 442 -16.43 -15.85 -16.02
CA GLN A 442 -16.03 -15.36 -14.70
C GLN A 442 -17.20 -15.45 -13.71
N VAL A 443 -17.73 -16.66 -13.51
CA VAL A 443 -18.88 -16.87 -12.61
C VAL A 443 -18.64 -16.25 -11.24
N SER A 444 -19.51 -15.35 -10.84
CA SER A 444 -19.33 -14.53 -9.63
C SER A 444 -19.50 -15.31 -8.32
N GLN A 445 -20.25 -16.40 -8.31
CA GLN A 445 -20.56 -17.17 -7.10
C GLN A 445 -20.15 -18.64 -7.25
N PRO A 446 -19.04 -19.05 -6.64
CA PRO A 446 -18.75 -20.47 -6.51
C PRO A 446 -19.77 -21.10 -5.53
N ASN A 447 -20.30 -22.26 -5.86
CA ASN A 447 -21.40 -22.89 -5.16
C ASN A 447 -21.11 -24.32 -4.66
N TYR A 448 -19.86 -24.76 -4.74
CA TYR A 448 -19.45 -26.04 -4.16
C TYR A 448 -18.74 -25.79 -2.82
N PRO A 449 -19.46 -25.94 -1.69
CA PRO A 449 -18.89 -25.68 -0.38
C PRO A 449 -17.91 -26.77 0.04
N GLY A 450 -16.88 -26.37 0.73
CA GLY A 450 -15.92 -27.24 1.40
C GLY A 450 -15.53 -26.63 2.74
N ALA A 451 -14.99 -27.45 3.60
CA ALA A 451 -14.43 -27.03 4.86
C ALA A 451 -13.19 -27.85 5.19
N TYR A 452 -12.24 -27.22 5.82
CA TYR A 452 -11.14 -27.84 6.53
C TYR A 452 -11.50 -27.84 8.02
N ALA A 453 -11.44 -29.00 8.66
CA ALA A 453 -11.88 -29.17 10.06
C ALA A 453 -10.80 -28.82 11.09
N GLY A 454 -9.59 -28.50 10.62
CA GLY A 454 -8.41 -28.35 11.47
C GLY A 454 -7.59 -29.65 11.53
N SER A 455 -6.37 -29.55 12.05
CA SER A 455 -5.60 -30.70 12.52
C SER A 455 -6.03 -30.98 13.97
N ASP A 456 -6.02 -32.24 14.37
CA ASP A 456 -6.20 -32.64 15.79
C ASP A 456 -4.95 -32.31 16.65
N ALA A 457 -4.23 -31.27 16.29
CA ALA A 457 -3.06 -30.82 17.02
C ALA A 457 -3.49 -30.04 18.27
N GLY A 458 -3.00 -30.45 19.40
CA GLY A 458 -3.31 -29.80 20.67
C GLY A 458 -2.50 -28.55 20.92
N ASP A 459 -3.15 -27.52 21.47
CA ASP A 459 -2.50 -26.29 21.91
C ASP A 459 -1.71 -26.54 23.23
N TRP A 460 -0.61 -25.79 23.39
CA TRP A 460 0.35 -25.96 24.50
C TRP A 460 -0.28 -25.97 25.92
N ASP A 461 -1.34 -25.22 26.14
CA ASP A 461 -1.99 -25.09 27.44
C ASP A 461 -3.20 -26.04 27.63
N THR A 462 -3.64 -26.75 26.58
CA THR A 462 -4.84 -27.58 26.59
C THR A 462 -4.60 -29.04 26.20
N ALA A 463 -3.48 -29.29 25.50
CA ALA A 463 -3.14 -30.63 25.01
C ALA A 463 -2.69 -31.57 26.13
N LEU A 464 -3.18 -32.81 26.07
CA LEU A 464 -2.80 -33.87 26.98
C LEU A 464 -1.60 -34.65 26.44
N TRP A 465 -0.56 -34.81 27.25
CA TRP A 465 0.58 -35.69 26.95
C TRP A 465 0.09 -37.12 26.65
N ASP A 466 0.65 -37.74 25.64
CA ASP A 466 0.32 -39.09 25.14
C ASP A 466 -1.07 -39.25 24.48
N VAL A 467 -1.85 -38.15 24.31
CA VAL A 467 -3.16 -38.18 23.65
C VAL A 467 -3.17 -37.30 22.42
N ASP A 468 -2.62 -36.09 22.52
CA ASP A 468 -2.65 -35.09 21.45
C ASP A 468 -1.33 -35.06 20.69
N THR A 469 -1.41 -34.85 19.39
CA THR A 469 -0.25 -34.55 18.55
C THR A 469 0.09 -33.06 18.67
N TRP A 470 1.32 -32.77 19.06
CA TRP A 470 1.83 -31.40 19.12
C TRP A 470 1.92 -30.83 17.70
N GLY A 471 1.25 -29.77 17.45
CA GLY A 471 1.29 -29.05 16.16
C GLY A 471 0.72 -27.66 16.34
N GLY A 472 1.33 -26.71 15.74
CA GLY A 472 0.89 -25.34 15.54
C GLY A 472 1.29 -24.91 14.14
N ASP A 473 1.83 -25.85 13.36
CA ASP A 473 2.27 -25.61 12.00
C ASP A 473 1.14 -25.82 10.99
N ILE A 474 1.25 -25.10 9.88
CA ILE A 474 0.33 -25.20 8.74
C ILE A 474 0.34 -26.63 8.22
N THR A 475 -0.79 -27.32 8.35
CA THR A 475 -0.95 -28.70 7.90
C THR A 475 -1.46 -28.71 6.46
N PRO A 476 -0.71 -29.31 5.50
CA PRO A 476 -1.19 -29.47 4.13
C PRO A 476 -2.37 -30.42 4.08
N PHE A 477 -3.41 -30.06 3.34
CA PHE A 477 -4.51 -30.96 3.04
C PHE A 477 -4.82 -30.95 1.55
N THR A 478 -5.29 -32.10 1.06
CA THR A 478 -5.70 -32.26 -0.32
C THR A 478 -7.07 -32.92 -0.36
N ARG A 479 -7.95 -32.42 -1.22
CA ARG A 479 -9.29 -32.98 -1.37
C ARG A 479 -9.70 -33.08 -2.82
N TRP A 480 -10.02 -34.29 -3.27
CA TRP A 480 -10.63 -34.52 -4.57
C TRP A 480 -12.11 -34.13 -4.52
N GLN A 481 -12.54 -33.43 -5.55
CA GLN A 481 -13.92 -33.01 -5.73
C GLN A 481 -14.37 -33.37 -7.16
N LEU A 482 -15.66 -33.62 -7.30
CA LEU A 482 -16.24 -33.86 -8.63
C LEU A 482 -16.15 -32.59 -9.45
N GLY A 483 -15.50 -32.67 -10.59
CA GLY A 483 -15.48 -31.61 -11.59
C GLY A 483 -16.63 -31.78 -12.56
N GLN A 484 -17.27 -30.69 -12.95
CA GLN A 484 -18.32 -30.73 -13.97
C GLN A 484 -18.09 -29.62 -14.99
N GLY A 485 -18.04 -30.01 -16.25
CA GLY A 485 -17.99 -29.05 -17.33
C GLY A 485 -17.17 -29.52 -18.52
N MET A 486 -17.41 -28.90 -19.66
CA MET A 486 -16.70 -29.16 -20.91
C MET A 486 -16.41 -27.80 -21.57
N GLY A 487 -15.15 -27.57 -21.93
CA GLY A 487 -14.69 -26.35 -22.55
C GLY A 487 -13.27 -26.47 -23.11
N HIS A 488 -12.78 -25.40 -23.73
CA HIS A 488 -11.44 -25.31 -24.30
C HIS A 488 -10.43 -24.81 -23.28
N TYR A 489 -10.86 -23.90 -22.42
CA TYR A 489 -10.09 -23.32 -21.34
C TYR A 489 -10.78 -23.59 -20.00
N ALA A 490 -10.02 -23.83 -18.98
CA ALA A 490 -10.56 -24.03 -17.63
C ALA A 490 -9.70 -23.35 -16.57
N THR A 491 -10.34 -22.90 -15.52
CA THR A 491 -9.74 -22.49 -14.26
C THR A 491 -10.70 -22.79 -13.13
N MET A 492 -10.26 -22.64 -11.87
CA MET A 492 -11.14 -22.79 -10.71
C MET A 492 -11.19 -21.46 -9.93
N ARG A 493 -12.38 -20.94 -9.71
CA ARG A 493 -12.58 -19.85 -8.76
C ARG A 493 -12.69 -20.41 -7.36
N LEU A 494 -11.94 -19.85 -6.43
CA LEU A 494 -11.91 -20.22 -5.02
C LEU A 494 -12.21 -18.99 -4.18
N LYS A 495 -13.19 -19.11 -3.28
CA LYS A 495 -13.44 -18.14 -2.21
C LYS A 495 -13.24 -18.81 -0.87
N THR A 496 -12.50 -18.17 0.03
CA THR A 496 -12.32 -18.65 1.40
C THR A 496 -12.90 -17.65 2.40
N SER A 497 -13.30 -18.15 3.55
CA SER A 497 -13.70 -17.32 4.68
C SER A 497 -13.05 -17.88 5.92
N SER A 498 -12.24 -17.08 6.59
CA SER A 498 -11.52 -17.46 7.80
C SER A 498 -11.53 -16.33 8.83
N SER A 499 -11.65 -16.68 10.09
CA SER A 499 -11.50 -15.76 11.22
C SER A 499 -10.38 -16.15 12.18
N GLN A 500 -9.74 -17.31 11.96
CA GLN A 500 -8.75 -17.87 12.88
C GLN A 500 -7.57 -18.54 12.18
N ALA A 501 -7.70 -18.91 10.89
CA ALA A 501 -6.71 -19.72 10.21
C ALA A 501 -5.74 -18.91 9.34
N ASP A 502 -4.45 -19.26 9.40
CA ASP A 502 -3.46 -18.95 8.37
C ASP A 502 -3.68 -19.91 7.19
N VAL A 503 -4.30 -19.44 6.14
CA VAL A 503 -4.65 -20.26 4.98
C VAL A 503 -3.64 -20.06 3.87
N ARG A 504 -3.06 -21.17 3.39
CA ARG A 504 -2.10 -21.21 2.29
C ARG A 504 -2.69 -21.97 1.10
N PHE A 505 -2.43 -21.48 -0.10
CA PHE A 505 -2.84 -22.13 -1.32
C PHE A 505 -1.61 -22.49 -2.17
N TYR A 506 -1.49 -23.77 -2.58
CA TYR A 506 -0.32 -24.33 -3.25
C TYR A 506 -0.58 -24.65 -4.73
N SER A 507 -1.67 -25.40 -5.02
CA SER A 507 -1.96 -25.83 -6.38
C SER A 507 -3.38 -26.37 -6.56
N ILE A 508 -3.76 -26.54 -7.82
CA ILE A 508 -4.96 -27.25 -8.24
C ILE A 508 -4.55 -28.32 -9.24
N ASP A 509 -4.97 -29.57 -9.00
CA ASP A 509 -4.87 -30.63 -9.99
C ASP A 509 -6.20 -30.80 -10.69
N TYR A 510 -6.15 -30.97 -11.99
CA TYR A 510 -7.29 -31.26 -12.84
C TYR A 510 -7.16 -32.66 -13.42
N LEU A 511 -8.20 -33.48 -13.27
CA LEU A 511 -8.37 -34.73 -14.01
C LEU A 511 -9.37 -34.44 -15.14
N TRP A 512 -8.94 -34.65 -16.37
CA TRP A 512 -9.74 -34.32 -17.54
C TRP A 512 -9.63 -35.37 -18.62
N GLU A 513 -10.64 -35.47 -19.46
CA GLU A 513 -10.70 -36.33 -20.64
C GLU A 513 -10.71 -35.46 -21.88
N ALA A 514 -9.96 -35.90 -22.89
CA ALA A 514 -9.93 -35.23 -24.17
C ALA A 514 -11.24 -35.48 -24.93
N GLY A 515 -11.92 -34.40 -25.30
CA GLY A 515 -13.04 -34.43 -26.23
C GLY A 515 -12.60 -34.42 -27.69
N GLY A 516 -13.56 -34.40 -28.62
CA GLY A 516 -13.29 -34.21 -30.03
C GLY A 516 -12.75 -32.81 -30.35
N VAL A 517 -12.07 -32.69 -31.49
CA VAL A 517 -11.81 -31.42 -32.15
C VAL A 517 -13.10 -31.08 -32.90
N LEU A 518 -13.75 -29.97 -32.55
CA LEU A 518 -14.92 -29.48 -33.29
C LEU A 518 -14.47 -28.60 -34.44
#